data_d92b676a6ecd68a9564368b1d55f9a42
#
_entry.id   d92b676a6ecd68a9564368b1d55f9a42
#
_cell.length_a   1.000
_cell.length_b   1.000
_cell.length_c   1.000
_cell.angle_alpha   90.00
_cell.angle_beta   90.00
_cell.angle_gamma   90.00
#
_symmetry.space_group_name_H-M   'P 1'
#
loop_
_entity.id
_entity.type
_entity.pdbx_description
1 polymer ?
#
loop_
_entity_poly.entity_id
_entity_poly.type
_entity_poly.pdbx_seq_one_letter_code
_entity_poly.pdbx_strand_id
1 'polypeptide(L)'
;MRYRRVTFRSTRLRTGQPWPFVGAWEHESLRLLLQARWRPAADMSETATAIEVTVDLAGVDEDDFEVQLFENGLVVEGRRQLPSCGEDAVYHAAGIPQGLFRLELPLPARVDPERVEARYERGLLHVTLPKGA
;
A
#
# COMPACT_ATOMS: atom_id res chain seq x y z
N MET A 1 17.57 16.67 -1.26
CA MET A 1 16.74 15.48 -1.32
C MET A 1 16.35 15.09 0.10
N ARG A 2 15.07 15.20 0.42
CA ARG A 2 14.62 14.86 1.77
C ARG A 2 14.31 13.39 1.85
N TYR A 3 15.11 12.71 2.60
CA TYR A 3 14.89 11.32 2.96
C TYR A 3 14.07 11.30 4.26
N ARG A 4 12.91 10.67 4.24
CA ARG A 4 12.10 10.56 5.44
C ARG A 4 11.71 9.11 5.66
N ARG A 5 12.03 8.63 6.83
CA ARG A 5 11.66 7.28 7.23
C ARG A 5 10.18 7.28 7.61
N VAL A 6 9.42 6.46 6.94
CA VAL A 6 8.01 6.27 7.27
C VAL A 6 7.93 5.16 8.31
N THR A 7 7.40 5.50 9.47
CA THR A 7 7.06 4.50 10.47
C THR A 7 5.72 3.89 10.13
N PHE A 8 5.68 2.59 9.89
CA PHE A 8 4.41 1.91 9.67
C PHE A 8 3.96 1.26 10.97
N ARG A 9 2.64 1.18 11.12
CA ARG A 9 2.06 0.47 12.25
C ARG A 9 1.98 -1.01 11.91
N SER A 10 2.75 -1.82 12.63
CA SER A 10 2.52 -3.24 12.57
C SER A 10 1.24 -3.51 13.36
N THR A 11 0.18 -3.89 12.70
CA THR A 11 -0.90 -4.55 13.39
C THR A 11 -0.34 -5.87 13.92
N ARG A 12 -0.66 -6.18 15.16
CA ARG A 12 -0.23 -7.43 15.77
C ARG A 12 -0.49 -8.57 14.81
N LEU A 13 0.57 -9.25 14.44
CA LEU A 13 0.47 -10.47 13.70
C LEU A 13 -0.37 -11.44 14.53
N ARG A 14 -1.61 -11.62 14.16
CA ARG A 14 -2.45 -12.58 14.83
C ARG A 14 -2.13 -13.95 14.26
N THR A 15 -1.39 -14.70 15.03
CA THR A 15 -1.07 -16.08 14.68
C THR A 15 -2.36 -16.86 14.45
N GLY A 16 -2.49 -17.48 13.30
CA GLY A 16 -3.65 -18.31 12.98
C GLY A 16 -4.84 -17.60 12.35
N GLN A 17 -4.77 -16.29 12.13
CA GLN A 17 -5.84 -15.62 11.38
C GLN A 17 -5.58 -15.64 9.89
N PRO A 18 -6.61 -15.90 9.09
CA PRO A 18 -6.46 -15.84 7.63
C PRO A 18 -6.13 -14.43 7.18
N TRP A 19 -5.49 -14.36 6.03
CA TRP A 19 -5.23 -13.12 5.33
C TRP A 19 -6.52 -12.30 5.21
N PRO A 20 -6.49 -10.98 5.52
CA PRO A 20 -7.73 -10.20 5.62
C PRO A 20 -8.53 -10.11 4.31
N PHE A 21 -7.95 -10.57 3.21
CA PHE A 21 -8.64 -10.53 1.93
C PHE A 21 -9.45 -11.78 1.62
N VAL A 22 -9.26 -12.84 2.39
CA VAL A 22 -10.01 -14.07 2.18
C VAL A 22 -11.51 -13.83 2.36
N GLY A 23 -11.88 -12.96 3.30
CA GLY A 23 -13.26 -12.56 3.50
C GLY A 23 -13.72 -11.40 2.60
N ALA A 24 -12.81 -10.80 1.84
CA ALA A 24 -13.13 -9.63 1.02
C ALA A 24 -13.99 -9.96 -0.19
N TRP A 25 -13.94 -11.18 -0.65
CA TRP A 25 -14.72 -11.65 -1.78
C TRP A 25 -16.22 -11.67 -1.51
N GLU A 26 -16.59 -11.96 -0.28
CA GLU A 26 -17.99 -12.01 0.14
C GLU A 26 -18.66 -10.64 0.14
N HIS A 27 -17.85 -9.59 0.25
CA HIS A 27 -18.33 -8.22 0.31
C HIS A 27 -17.95 -7.39 -0.91
N GLU A 28 -17.44 -8.03 -1.95
CA GLU A 28 -16.94 -7.32 -3.13
C GLU A 28 -18.02 -6.48 -3.81
N SER A 29 -19.23 -7.03 -3.95
CA SER A 29 -20.33 -6.29 -4.55
C SER A 29 -20.73 -5.08 -3.72
N LEU A 30 -20.62 -5.18 -2.40
CA LEU A 30 -20.91 -4.06 -1.50
C LEU A 30 -19.82 -2.98 -1.61
N ARG A 31 -18.56 -3.39 -1.76
CA ARG A 31 -17.46 -2.45 -1.97
C ARG A 31 -17.59 -1.68 -3.27
N LEU A 32 -18.00 -2.34 -4.35
CA LEU A 32 -18.21 -1.71 -5.64
C LEU A 32 -19.32 -0.66 -5.57
N LEU A 33 -20.32 -0.89 -4.75
CA LEU A 33 -21.40 0.06 -4.54
C LEU A 33 -20.98 1.23 -3.66
N LEU A 34 -20.07 1.00 -2.68
CA LEU A 34 -19.67 2.01 -1.73
C LEU A 34 -18.54 2.89 -2.25
N GLN A 35 -17.53 2.29 -2.89
CA GLN A 35 -16.42 3.06 -3.48
C GLN A 35 -15.52 2.20 -4.36
N ALA A 36 -15.31 2.67 -5.57
CA ALA A 36 -14.26 2.13 -6.41
C ALA A 36 -12.91 2.62 -5.87
N ARG A 37 -12.13 1.72 -5.28
CA ARG A 37 -10.77 2.00 -4.87
C ARG A 37 -9.83 1.64 -6.01
N TRP A 38 -8.88 2.52 -6.29
CA TRP A 38 -7.87 2.20 -7.27
C TRP A 38 -6.68 1.52 -6.62
N ARG A 39 -5.89 0.85 -7.41
CA ARG A 39 -4.73 0.10 -6.94
C ARG A 39 -3.46 0.73 -7.47
N PRO A 40 -2.55 1.20 -6.59
CA PRO A 40 -1.26 1.71 -7.03
C PRO A 40 -0.41 0.62 -7.68
N ALA A 41 0.40 1.01 -8.66
CA ALA A 41 1.37 0.11 -9.24
C ALA A 41 2.47 -0.21 -8.23
N ALA A 42 2.90 -1.45 -8.21
CA ALA A 42 3.91 -1.91 -7.28
C ALA A 42 4.75 -3.03 -7.85
N ASP A 43 5.99 -3.09 -7.41
CA ASP A 43 6.91 -4.18 -7.68
C ASP A 43 7.26 -4.90 -6.39
N MET A 44 7.37 -6.21 -6.45
CA MET A 44 7.86 -7.02 -5.35
C MET A 44 8.96 -7.91 -5.86
N SER A 45 10.11 -7.87 -5.19
CA SER A 45 11.22 -8.75 -5.48
C SER A 45 11.65 -9.48 -4.22
N GLU A 46 12.29 -10.61 -4.40
CA GLU A 46 12.75 -11.45 -3.30
C GLU A 46 14.19 -11.85 -3.49
N THR A 47 14.96 -11.70 -2.42
CA THR A 47 16.34 -12.21 -2.36
C THR A 47 16.40 -13.34 -1.34
N ALA A 48 17.58 -13.90 -1.12
CA ALA A 48 17.76 -14.92 -0.10
C ALA A 48 17.44 -14.42 1.32
N THR A 49 17.57 -13.10 1.56
CA THR A 49 17.47 -12.53 2.90
C THR A 49 16.29 -11.60 3.12
N ALA A 50 15.68 -11.10 2.05
CA ALA A 50 14.64 -10.09 2.20
C ALA A 50 13.65 -10.09 1.04
N ILE A 51 12.48 -9.51 1.31
CA ILE A 51 11.50 -9.15 0.30
C ILE A 51 11.55 -7.63 0.18
N GLU A 52 11.62 -7.13 -1.04
CA GLU A 52 11.63 -5.70 -1.33
C GLU A 52 10.36 -5.31 -2.09
N VAL A 53 9.67 -4.29 -1.60
CA VAL A 53 8.45 -3.79 -2.22
C VAL A 53 8.64 -2.33 -2.56
N THR A 54 8.26 -1.95 -3.77
CA THR A 54 8.23 -0.55 -4.19
C THR A 54 6.84 -0.23 -4.70
N VAL A 55 6.23 0.81 -4.15
CA VAL A 55 4.87 1.23 -4.52
C VAL A 55 4.91 2.64 -5.07
N ASP A 56 4.27 2.85 -6.22
CA ASP A 56 4.17 4.16 -6.84
C ASP A 56 3.03 4.95 -6.18
N LEU A 57 3.41 5.87 -5.31
CA LEU A 57 2.48 6.75 -4.60
C LEU A 57 2.75 8.22 -4.92
N ALA A 58 3.15 8.51 -6.14
CA ALA A 58 3.46 9.87 -6.55
C ALA A 58 2.30 10.82 -6.22
N GLY A 59 2.61 11.94 -5.60
CA GLY A 59 1.62 12.95 -5.25
C GLY A 59 0.82 12.67 -3.98
N VAL A 60 1.09 11.56 -3.28
CA VAL A 60 0.43 11.24 -2.01
C VAL A 60 1.26 11.81 -0.86
N ASP A 61 0.63 12.55 0.04
CA ASP A 61 1.30 13.02 1.25
C ASP A 61 1.55 11.85 2.21
N GLU A 62 2.63 11.94 2.98
CA GLU A 62 2.99 10.90 3.93
C GLU A 62 1.90 10.64 4.98
N ASP A 63 1.10 11.66 5.28
CA ASP A 63 0.00 11.54 6.25
C ASP A 63 -1.25 10.93 5.63
N ASP A 64 -1.28 10.74 4.32
CA ASP A 64 -2.45 10.27 3.59
C ASP A 64 -2.35 8.79 3.19
N PHE A 65 -1.34 8.08 3.67
CA PHE A 65 -1.28 6.63 3.46
C PHE A 65 -0.78 5.92 4.71
N GLU A 66 -1.07 4.65 4.76
CA GLU A 66 -0.72 3.77 5.87
C GLU A 66 -0.24 2.44 5.33
N VAL A 67 0.79 1.87 5.97
CA VAL A 67 1.32 0.56 5.64
C VAL A 67 1.02 -0.38 6.80
N GLN A 68 0.37 -1.49 6.51
CA GLN A 68 0.01 -2.50 7.50
C GLN A 68 0.67 -3.82 7.14
N LEU A 69 1.33 -4.41 8.11
CA LEU A 69 1.96 -5.72 7.95
C LEU A 69 1.13 -6.78 8.66
N PHE A 70 0.80 -7.83 7.92
CA PHE A 70 0.13 -9.02 8.44
C PHE A 70 1.07 -10.21 8.34
N GLU A 71 0.73 -11.32 8.98
CA GLU A 71 1.57 -12.51 8.99
C GLU A 71 1.97 -12.99 7.59
N ASN A 72 1.04 -12.91 6.65
CA ASN A 72 1.23 -13.42 5.30
C ASN A 72 1.00 -12.36 4.23
N GLY A 73 1.02 -11.08 4.59
CA GLY A 73 0.74 -10.05 3.60
C GLY A 73 1.03 -8.63 4.06
N LEU A 74 1.12 -7.75 3.07
CA LEU A 74 1.34 -6.33 3.25
C LEU A 74 0.19 -5.55 2.61
N VAL A 75 -0.32 -4.56 3.33
CA VAL A 75 -1.40 -3.70 2.84
C VAL A 75 -0.92 -2.27 2.84
N VAL A 76 -1.11 -1.60 1.73
CA VAL A 76 -0.89 -0.16 1.63
C VAL A 76 -2.21 0.47 1.23
N GLU A 77 -2.71 1.37 2.05
CA GLU A 77 -3.95 2.05 1.75
C GLU A 77 -3.87 3.53 2.11
N GLY A 78 -4.66 4.32 1.42
CA GLY A 78 -4.66 5.75 1.62
C GLY A 78 -5.52 6.47 0.61
N ARG A 79 -5.18 7.73 0.39
CA ARG A 79 -5.92 8.60 -0.51
C ARG A 79 -4.95 9.49 -1.27
N ARG A 80 -5.17 9.60 -2.57
CA ARG A 80 -4.47 10.60 -3.38
C ARG A 80 -5.46 11.68 -3.78
N GLN A 81 -5.11 12.91 -3.45
CA GLN A 81 -5.90 14.07 -3.83
C GLN A 81 -5.08 14.92 -4.78
N LEU A 82 -5.55 15.04 -6.01
CA LEU A 82 -4.91 15.87 -7.01
C LEU A 82 -5.45 17.29 -6.93
N PRO A 83 -4.66 18.29 -7.38
CA PRO A 83 -5.14 19.66 -7.41
C PRO A 83 -6.41 19.79 -8.26
N SER A 84 -7.34 20.61 -7.79
CA SER A 84 -8.57 20.88 -8.52
C SER A 84 -8.27 21.77 -9.74
N CYS A 85 -8.88 21.43 -10.87
CA CYS A 85 -8.76 22.23 -12.09
C CYS A 85 -9.77 23.37 -12.16
N GLY A 86 -10.63 23.54 -11.15
CA GLY A 86 -11.67 24.56 -11.14
C GLY A 86 -13.01 24.04 -11.65
N GLU A 87 -14.08 24.76 -11.30
CA GLU A 87 -15.45 24.34 -11.61
C GLU A 87 -15.78 24.36 -13.09
N ASP A 88 -15.11 25.25 -13.84
CA ASP A 88 -15.37 25.42 -15.28
C ASP A 88 -14.46 24.56 -16.16
N ALA A 89 -13.58 23.76 -15.53
CA ALA A 89 -12.66 22.95 -16.28
C ALA A 89 -13.33 21.68 -16.84
N VAL A 90 -12.96 21.34 -18.06
CA VAL A 90 -13.39 20.12 -18.72
C VAL A 90 -12.15 19.26 -18.96
N TYR A 91 -12.21 18.00 -18.53
CA TYR A 91 -11.11 17.07 -18.76
C TYR A 91 -11.18 16.52 -20.18
N HIS A 92 -10.08 16.66 -20.91
CA HIS A 92 -9.91 16.00 -22.22
C HIS A 92 -9.15 14.68 -22.08
N ALA A 93 -8.46 14.50 -20.98
CA ALA A 93 -7.82 13.25 -20.60
C ALA A 93 -7.83 13.16 -19.07
N ALA A 94 -8.18 12.01 -18.53
CA ALA A 94 -8.26 11.81 -17.08
C ALA A 94 -7.73 10.41 -16.74
N GLY A 95 -6.42 10.23 -16.97
CA GLY A 95 -5.76 8.94 -16.81
C GLY A 95 -5.09 8.73 -15.46
N ILE A 96 -5.06 9.74 -14.57
CA ILE A 96 -4.42 9.61 -13.28
C ILE A 96 -5.47 9.24 -12.22
N PRO A 97 -5.37 8.04 -11.63
CA PRO A 97 -6.31 7.65 -10.57
C PRO A 97 -6.17 8.54 -9.34
N GLN A 98 -7.28 8.87 -8.72
CA GLN A 98 -7.30 9.62 -7.46
C GLN A 98 -8.39 9.11 -6.55
N GLY A 99 -8.39 9.58 -5.32
CA GLY A 99 -9.29 9.12 -4.29
C GLY A 99 -8.69 7.98 -3.49
N LEU A 100 -9.53 7.19 -2.86
CA LEU A 100 -9.09 6.09 -2.02
C LEU A 100 -8.42 4.99 -2.83
N PHE A 101 -7.30 4.48 -2.31
CA PHE A 101 -6.59 3.37 -2.90
C PHE A 101 -6.31 2.29 -1.88
N ARG A 102 -6.13 1.07 -2.37
CA ARG A 102 -5.73 -0.05 -1.54
C ARG A 102 -4.93 -1.03 -2.38
N LEU A 103 -3.77 -1.40 -1.85
CA LEU A 103 -2.88 -2.39 -2.44
C LEU A 103 -2.68 -3.51 -1.45
N GLU A 104 -2.93 -4.72 -1.88
CA GLU A 104 -2.80 -5.92 -1.09
C GLU A 104 -1.77 -6.83 -1.73
N LEU A 105 -0.71 -7.14 -0.98
CA LEU A 105 0.38 -7.95 -1.48
C LEU A 105 0.59 -9.17 -0.58
N PRO A 106 0.26 -10.38 -1.07
CA PRO A 106 0.63 -11.60 -0.35
C PRO A 106 2.15 -11.71 -0.29
N LEU A 107 2.68 -12.11 0.87
CA LEU A 107 4.11 -12.28 1.05
C LEU A 107 4.52 -13.71 0.74
N PRO A 108 5.56 -13.92 -0.09
CA PRO A 108 5.98 -15.27 -0.48
C PRO A 108 6.77 -16.00 0.59
N ALA A 109 7.16 -15.32 1.67
CA ALA A 109 7.96 -15.91 2.75
C ALA A 109 7.65 -15.23 4.07
N ARG A 110 8.04 -15.87 5.16
CA ARG A 110 7.95 -15.28 6.49
C ARG A 110 8.93 -14.13 6.60
N VAL A 111 8.48 -13.05 7.24
CA VAL A 111 9.30 -11.87 7.49
C VAL A 111 9.42 -11.64 9.00
N ASP A 112 10.48 -10.95 9.38
CA ASP A 112 10.68 -10.53 10.75
C ASP A 112 10.05 -9.14 10.93
N PRO A 113 8.91 -9.04 11.65
CA PRO A 113 8.19 -7.77 11.74
C PRO A 113 8.96 -6.68 12.47
N GLU A 114 9.92 -7.05 13.31
CA GLU A 114 10.70 -6.08 14.07
C GLU A 114 11.82 -5.42 13.27
N ARG A 115 12.16 -6.01 12.14
CA ARG A 115 13.24 -5.53 11.28
C ARG A 115 12.76 -4.88 10.01
N VAL A 116 11.47 -4.78 9.81
CA VAL A 116 10.90 -4.16 8.61
C VAL A 116 11.16 -2.66 8.61
N GLU A 117 11.56 -2.16 7.46
CA GLU A 117 11.80 -0.74 7.24
C GLU A 117 11.00 -0.23 6.08
N ALA A 118 10.45 0.97 6.22
CA ALA A 118 9.74 1.64 5.15
C ALA A 118 10.29 3.06 5.00
N ARG A 119 10.44 3.49 3.76
CA ARG A 119 10.86 4.85 3.44
C ARG A 119 10.05 5.36 2.28
N TYR A 120 9.75 6.65 2.29
CA TYR A 120 9.02 7.29 1.22
C TYR A 120 9.88 8.39 0.62
N GLU A 121 10.18 8.26 -0.67
CA GLU A 121 11.11 9.14 -1.36
C GLU A 121 10.68 9.32 -2.80
N ARG A 122 10.61 10.55 -3.27
CA ARG A 122 10.28 10.89 -4.65
C ARG A 122 8.97 10.26 -5.16
N GLY A 123 7.99 10.12 -4.28
CA GLY A 123 6.72 9.51 -4.63
C GLY A 123 6.73 7.98 -4.66
N LEU A 124 7.84 7.37 -4.29
CA LEU A 124 7.95 5.91 -4.21
C LEU A 124 8.07 5.46 -2.77
N LEU A 125 7.20 4.55 -2.37
CA LEU A 125 7.27 3.90 -1.08
C LEU A 125 8.12 2.64 -1.23
N HIS A 126 9.20 2.55 -0.46
CA HIS A 126 10.07 1.37 -0.42
C HIS A 126 9.90 0.67 0.91
N VAL A 127 9.56 -0.60 0.88
CA VAL A 127 9.44 -1.42 2.09
C VAL A 127 10.41 -2.58 1.98
N THR A 128 11.29 -2.68 2.97
CA THR A 128 12.25 -3.77 3.09
C THR A 128 11.79 -4.71 4.19
N LEU A 129 11.56 -5.95 3.84
CA LEU A 129 11.01 -6.97 4.72
C LEU A 129 12.03 -8.09 4.89
N PRO A 130 12.94 -8.00 5.89
CA PRO A 130 13.89 -9.09 6.14
C PRO A 130 13.17 -10.39 6.47
N LYS A 131 13.66 -11.48 5.91
CA LYS A 131 13.06 -12.79 6.14
C LYS A 131 13.26 -13.23 7.59
N GLY A 132 12.22 -13.82 8.15
CA GLY A 132 12.28 -14.43 9.46
C GLY A 132 12.86 -15.84 9.43
N ALA A 133 13.27 -16.29 10.57
CA ALA A 133 13.74 -17.67 10.73
C ALA A 133 12.57 -18.67 10.70
#